data_18682670c5bfec5abe1488ee2ac92b69
#
_entry.id   18682670c5bfec5abe1488ee2ac92b69
#
_cell.length_a   1.000
_cell.length_b   1.000
_cell.length_c   1.000
_cell.angle_alpha   90.00
_cell.angle_beta   90.00
_cell.angle_gamma   90.00
#
_symmetry.space_group_name_H-M   'P 1'
#
loop_
_entity.id
_entity.type
_entity.pdbx_description
1 polymer ?
#
loop_
_entity_poly.entity_id
_entity_poly.type
_entity_poly.pdbx_seq_one_letter_code
_entity_poly.pdbx_strand_id
1 'polypeptide(L)'
;MRGFGAVLHKVRTGNRSGQALVEFALCAVALLAAIFGVVEFGRLIVVYATIANAAKVGSRYAMVSGSVPGASVTNSAVSNIQSNVQSVVNSYLSGAAGLNVNVTFPDLSCSGALPSSTCTGTSPGNHVQVTVSYPYNPVISYFGMNFTLASTSEGVITW
;
A
#
# COMPACT_ATOMS: atom_id res chain seq x y z
N MET A 1 -21.87 -25.35 83.63
CA MET A 1 -20.59 -24.95 83.04
C MET A 1 -20.78 -24.93 81.52
N ARG A 2 -20.81 -23.72 80.90
CA ARG A 2 -21.12 -23.55 79.47
C ARG A 2 -19.79 -23.40 78.73
N GLY A 3 -19.48 -24.37 77.82
CA GLY A 3 -18.32 -24.30 76.94
C GLY A 3 -18.54 -23.33 75.79
N PHE A 4 -17.75 -22.31 75.76
CA PHE A 4 -17.68 -21.33 74.65
C PHE A 4 -16.86 -21.93 73.51
N GLY A 5 -17.53 -22.39 72.43
CA GLY A 5 -16.89 -22.82 71.18
C GLY A 5 -16.39 -21.63 70.45
N ALA A 6 -15.08 -21.44 70.39
CA ALA A 6 -14.44 -20.43 69.54
C ALA A 6 -14.54 -20.85 68.07
N VAL A 7 -15.41 -20.19 67.30
CA VAL A 7 -15.46 -20.31 65.86
C VAL A 7 -14.26 -19.57 65.27
N LEU A 8 -13.22 -20.33 64.96
CA LEU A 8 -12.06 -19.80 64.22
C LEU A 8 -12.51 -19.47 62.76
N HIS A 9 -12.76 -18.22 62.52
CA HIS A 9 -12.95 -17.68 61.18
C HIS A 9 -11.62 -17.77 60.42
N LYS A 10 -11.44 -18.84 59.65
CA LYS A 10 -10.30 -19.01 58.77
C LYS A 10 -10.36 -17.90 57.71
N VAL A 11 -9.68 -16.80 57.90
CA VAL A 11 -9.48 -15.75 56.91
C VAL A 11 -8.74 -16.38 55.74
N ARG A 12 -9.48 -16.66 54.69
CA ARG A 12 -8.97 -17.15 53.42
C ARG A 12 -8.17 -16.01 52.82
N THR A 13 -6.86 -15.99 53.06
CA THR A 13 -5.93 -15.10 52.32
C THR A 13 -5.99 -15.50 50.85
N GLY A 14 -6.87 -14.82 50.09
CA GLY A 14 -7.00 -15.01 48.67
C GLY A 14 -5.64 -14.79 48.01
N ASN A 15 -5.29 -15.67 47.12
CA ASN A 15 -4.03 -15.73 46.42
C ASN A 15 -3.85 -14.47 45.51
N ARG A 16 -3.44 -13.33 46.11
CA ARG A 16 -3.26 -12.02 45.42
C ARG A 16 -2.17 -12.06 44.36
N SER A 17 -1.23 -13.01 44.47
CA SER A 17 -0.16 -13.19 43.48
C SER A 17 -0.68 -13.69 42.14
N GLY A 18 -1.75 -14.50 42.09
CA GLY A 18 -2.37 -14.95 40.83
C GLY A 18 -3.09 -13.80 40.09
N GLN A 19 -3.75 -12.92 40.87
CA GLN A 19 -4.41 -11.75 40.28
C GLN A 19 -3.45 -10.76 39.64
N ALA A 20 -2.32 -10.48 40.31
CA ALA A 20 -1.29 -9.60 39.76
C ALA A 20 -0.64 -10.16 38.49
N LEU A 21 -0.47 -11.49 38.38
CA LEU A 21 0.02 -12.13 37.16
C LEU A 21 -0.93 -11.96 35.98
N VAL A 22 -2.25 -12.10 36.21
CA VAL A 22 -3.26 -11.91 35.15
C VAL A 22 -3.30 -10.45 34.68
N GLU A 23 -3.23 -9.50 35.61
CA GLU A 23 -3.20 -8.07 35.28
C GLU A 23 -1.96 -7.72 34.49
N PHE A 24 -0.77 -8.21 34.90
CA PHE A 24 0.46 -8.04 34.15
C PHE A 24 0.37 -8.66 32.75
N ALA A 25 -0.20 -9.86 32.61
CA ALA A 25 -0.36 -10.52 31.31
C ALA A 25 -1.25 -9.71 30.36
N LEU A 26 -2.36 -9.15 30.85
CA LEU A 26 -3.25 -8.31 30.06
C LEU A 26 -2.54 -7.01 29.61
N CYS A 27 -1.81 -6.36 30.50
CA CYS A 27 -1.03 -5.17 30.17
C CYS A 27 0.08 -5.49 29.15
N ALA A 28 0.77 -6.62 29.32
CA ALA A 28 1.80 -7.06 28.39
C ALA A 28 1.26 -7.33 26.99
N VAL A 29 0.12 -7.97 26.85
CA VAL A 29 -0.55 -8.22 25.56
C VAL A 29 -0.95 -6.91 24.91
N ALA A 30 -1.52 -5.97 25.65
CA ALA A 30 -1.90 -4.66 25.13
C ALA A 30 -0.67 -3.86 24.65
N LEU A 31 0.43 -3.89 25.42
CA LEU A 31 1.69 -3.24 25.06
C LEU A 31 2.28 -3.83 23.78
N LEU A 32 2.35 -5.16 23.68
CA LEU A 32 2.84 -5.85 22.49
C LEU A 32 1.99 -5.52 21.26
N ALA A 33 0.66 -5.54 21.40
CA ALA A 33 -0.25 -5.17 20.32
C ALA A 33 0.00 -3.72 19.83
N ALA A 34 0.24 -2.78 20.76
CA ALA A 34 0.58 -1.41 20.42
C ALA A 34 1.91 -1.30 19.64
N ILE A 35 2.95 -2.01 20.10
CA ILE A 35 4.26 -2.02 19.42
C ILE A 35 4.13 -2.57 18.00
N PHE A 36 3.46 -3.71 17.83
CA PHE A 36 3.23 -4.30 16.50
C PHE A 36 2.41 -3.37 15.60
N GLY A 37 1.40 -2.70 16.16
CA GLY A 37 0.61 -1.71 15.42
C GLY A 37 1.45 -0.56 14.88
N VAL A 38 2.37 0.00 15.68
CA VAL A 38 3.28 1.07 15.26
C VAL A 38 4.23 0.60 14.16
N VAL A 39 4.80 -0.59 14.28
CA VAL A 39 5.71 -1.16 13.28
C VAL A 39 4.99 -1.37 11.94
N GLU A 40 3.78 -1.95 11.97
CA GLU A 40 3.00 -2.22 10.77
C GLU A 40 2.56 -0.92 10.08
N PHE A 41 2.15 0.08 10.86
CA PHE A 41 1.79 1.39 10.33
C PHE A 41 3.00 2.10 9.70
N GLY A 42 4.17 2.03 10.32
CA GLY A 42 5.41 2.55 9.74
C GLY A 42 5.76 1.89 8.40
N ARG A 43 5.63 0.57 8.31
CA ARG A 43 5.83 -0.18 7.07
C ARG A 43 4.84 0.25 5.97
N LEU A 44 3.57 0.43 6.30
CA LEU A 44 2.54 0.90 5.37
C LEU A 44 2.89 2.28 4.80
N ILE A 45 3.32 3.22 5.63
CA ILE A 45 3.72 4.57 5.19
C ILE A 45 4.91 4.51 4.22
N VAL A 46 5.92 3.70 4.51
CA VAL A 46 7.10 3.55 3.64
C VAL A 46 6.70 2.99 2.27
N VAL A 47 5.88 1.94 2.24
CA VAL A 47 5.37 1.35 0.99
C VAL A 47 4.56 2.37 0.20
N TYR A 48 3.65 3.09 0.85
CA TYR A 48 2.84 4.13 0.21
C TYR A 48 3.71 5.25 -0.38
N ALA A 49 4.69 5.74 0.37
CA ALA A 49 5.61 6.78 -0.11
C ALA A 49 6.41 6.30 -1.34
N THR A 50 6.82 5.03 -1.35
CA THR A 50 7.54 4.45 -2.48
C THR A 50 6.66 4.38 -3.73
N ILE A 51 5.41 3.93 -3.60
CA ILE A 51 4.43 3.88 -4.69
C ILE A 51 4.15 5.29 -5.23
N ALA A 52 4.00 6.28 -4.35
CA ALA A 52 3.77 7.66 -4.73
C ALA A 52 4.95 8.26 -5.50
N ASN A 53 6.18 7.96 -5.08
CA ASN A 53 7.38 8.38 -5.80
C ASN A 53 7.50 7.68 -7.17
N ALA A 54 7.18 6.39 -7.25
CA ALA A 54 7.19 5.64 -8.49
C ALA A 54 6.17 6.19 -9.50
N ALA A 55 4.97 6.53 -9.06
CA ALA A 55 3.96 7.17 -9.91
C ALA A 55 4.45 8.50 -10.48
N LYS A 56 5.13 9.35 -9.66
CA LYS A 56 5.73 10.61 -10.12
C LYS A 56 6.87 10.41 -11.13
N VAL A 57 7.73 9.42 -10.92
CA VAL A 57 8.80 9.11 -11.87
C VAL A 57 8.20 8.58 -13.17
N GLY A 58 7.20 7.71 -13.05
CA GLY A 58 6.46 7.17 -14.20
C GLY A 58 5.79 8.26 -15.04
N SER A 59 5.11 9.23 -14.41
CA SER A 59 4.48 10.33 -15.13
C SER A 59 5.49 11.22 -15.85
N ARG A 60 6.64 11.51 -15.24
CA ARG A 60 7.73 12.25 -15.89
C ARG A 60 8.28 11.51 -17.11
N TYR A 61 8.49 10.20 -16.97
CA TYR A 61 8.93 9.37 -18.08
C TYR A 61 7.89 9.35 -19.21
N ALA A 62 6.61 9.22 -18.86
CA ALA A 62 5.51 9.23 -19.83
C ALA A 62 5.38 10.56 -20.57
N MET A 63 5.58 11.70 -19.88
CA MET A 63 5.58 13.02 -20.52
C MET A 63 6.67 13.17 -21.59
N VAL A 64 7.88 12.67 -21.30
CA VAL A 64 9.00 12.76 -22.24
C VAL A 64 8.86 11.75 -23.39
N SER A 65 8.42 10.53 -23.08
CA SER A 65 8.27 9.47 -24.08
C SER A 65 7.04 9.67 -24.97
N GLY A 66 6.02 10.36 -24.48
CA GLY A 66 4.82 10.72 -25.23
C GLY A 66 4.98 11.91 -26.17
N SER A 67 6.09 12.67 -26.07
CA SER A 67 6.28 13.93 -26.76
C SER A 67 6.78 13.82 -28.24
N VAL A 68 6.56 12.67 -28.90
CA VAL A 68 6.96 12.56 -30.32
C VAL A 68 5.87 13.20 -31.19
N PRO A 69 6.15 14.35 -31.83
CA PRO A 69 5.17 15.06 -32.65
C PRO A 69 4.67 14.18 -33.81
N GLY A 70 3.35 13.96 -33.88
CA GLY A 70 2.75 13.18 -34.97
C GLY A 70 2.87 11.65 -34.83
N ALA A 71 3.45 11.14 -33.77
CA ALA A 71 3.44 9.71 -33.51
C ALA A 71 2.13 9.33 -32.80
N SER A 72 1.45 8.32 -33.33
CA SER A 72 0.39 7.66 -32.59
C SER A 72 0.99 6.96 -31.37
N VAL A 73 0.35 7.13 -30.18
CA VAL A 73 0.73 6.34 -29.00
C VAL A 73 0.47 4.88 -29.35
N THR A 74 1.54 4.17 -29.67
CA THR A 74 1.44 2.74 -29.94
C THR A 74 1.37 1.97 -28.61
N ASN A 75 0.72 0.82 -28.63
CA ASN A 75 0.74 -0.08 -27.47
C ASN A 75 2.15 -0.40 -26.99
N SER A 76 3.14 -0.35 -27.90
CA SER A 76 4.55 -0.53 -27.57
C SER A 76 5.12 0.60 -26.71
N ALA A 77 4.72 1.85 -26.94
CA ALA A 77 5.17 2.97 -26.12
C ALA A 77 4.58 2.88 -24.70
N VAL A 78 3.30 2.54 -24.60
CA VAL A 78 2.64 2.35 -23.29
C VAL A 78 3.26 1.17 -22.52
N SER A 79 3.52 0.05 -23.19
CA SER A 79 4.16 -1.12 -22.56
C SER A 79 5.60 -0.82 -22.10
N ASN A 80 6.36 -0.01 -22.84
CA ASN A 80 7.68 0.42 -22.44
C ASN A 80 7.64 1.34 -21.21
N ILE A 81 6.67 2.26 -21.14
CA ILE A 81 6.47 3.10 -19.95
C ILE A 81 6.11 2.23 -18.75
N GLN A 82 5.18 1.30 -18.91
CA GLN A 82 4.78 0.37 -17.84
C GLN A 82 5.96 -0.46 -17.35
N SER A 83 6.76 -1.04 -18.25
CA SER A 83 7.90 -1.88 -17.88
C SER A 83 9.00 -1.09 -17.17
N ASN A 84 9.28 0.15 -17.59
CA ASN A 84 10.26 1.01 -16.94
C ASN A 84 9.79 1.45 -15.54
N VAL A 85 8.54 1.87 -15.39
CA VAL A 85 7.98 2.20 -14.08
C VAL A 85 8.00 0.97 -13.17
N GLN A 86 7.64 -0.19 -13.70
CA GLN A 86 7.67 -1.45 -12.95
C GLN A 86 9.08 -1.82 -12.50
N SER A 87 10.10 -1.60 -13.34
CA SER A 87 11.50 -1.86 -12.97
C SER A 87 11.98 -0.94 -11.85
N VAL A 88 11.61 0.34 -11.92
CA VAL A 88 11.92 1.33 -10.86
C VAL A 88 11.27 0.91 -9.54
N VAL A 89 9.98 0.56 -9.55
CA VAL A 89 9.28 0.16 -8.31
C VAL A 89 9.83 -1.15 -7.77
N ASN A 90 10.15 -2.11 -8.62
CA ASN A 90 10.76 -3.38 -8.19
C ASN A 90 12.13 -3.18 -7.54
N SER A 91 12.89 -2.16 -7.94
CA SER A 91 14.18 -1.84 -7.30
C SER A 91 14.03 -1.32 -5.87
N TYR A 92 12.93 -0.61 -5.59
CA TYR A 92 12.64 -0.08 -4.25
C TYR A 92 11.86 -1.06 -3.36
N LEU A 93 10.98 -1.84 -3.97
CA LEU A 93 10.16 -2.86 -3.30
C LEU A 93 10.69 -4.24 -3.67
N SER A 94 11.87 -4.61 -3.17
CA SER A 94 12.47 -5.92 -3.46
C SER A 94 11.50 -7.05 -3.13
N GLY A 95 10.98 -7.73 -4.16
CA GLY A 95 10.03 -8.82 -4.02
C GLY A 95 8.55 -8.44 -4.11
N ALA A 96 8.20 -7.27 -4.63
CA ALA A 96 6.81 -6.83 -4.82
C ALA A 96 6.11 -7.64 -5.93
N ALA A 97 5.67 -8.84 -5.60
CA ALA A 97 4.77 -9.60 -6.47
C ALA A 97 3.39 -8.91 -6.50
N GLY A 98 2.85 -8.72 -7.71
CA GLY A 98 1.50 -8.17 -7.89
C GLY A 98 1.43 -6.65 -8.10
N LEU A 99 2.57 -5.99 -8.32
CA LEU A 99 2.57 -4.60 -8.74
C LEU A 99 1.86 -4.43 -10.08
N ASN A 100 0.90 -3.52 -10.14
CA ASN A 100 0.21 -3.16 -11.37
C ASN A 100 0.46 -1.67 -11.68
N VAL A 101 0.91 -1.41 -12.90
CA VAL A 101 1.13 -0.05 -13.41
C VAL A 101 0.16 0.16 -14.56
N ASN A 102 -0.69 1.16 -14.43
CA ASN A 102 -1.63 1.54 -15.48
C ASN A 102 -1.30 2.96 -15.96
N VAL A 103 -1.11 3.10 -17.27
CA VAL A 103 -0.86 4.38 -17.91
C VAL A 103 -2.07 4.71 -18.78
N THR A 104 -2.70 5.83 -18.51
CA THR A 104 -3.88 6.32 -19.25
C THR A 104 -3.62 7.73 -19.77
N PHE A 105 -4.20 8.02 -20.92
CA PHE A 105 -4.16 9.33 -21.55
C PHE A 105 -5.61 9.84 -21.65
N PRO A 106 -6.11 10.60 -20.66
CA PRO A 106 -7.51 10.96 -20.56
C PRO A 106 -8.00 11.84 -21.72
N ASP A 107 -7.10 12.62 -22.35
CA ASP A 107 -7.47 13.55 -23.42
C ASP A 107 -7.41 12.92 -24.83
N LEU A 108 -7.05 11.63 -24.91
CA LEU A 108 -6.93 10.94 -26.19
C LEU A 108 -8.26 10.32 -26.60
N SER A 109 -8.76 10.73 -27.76
CA SER A 109 -9.83 10.03 -28.46
C SER A 109 -9.27 8.82 -29.17
N CYS A 110 -9.41 7.65 -28.59
CA CYS A 110 -9.04 6.40 -29.23
C CYS A 110 -10.26 5.85 -29.98
N SER A 111 -10.19 5.71 -31.32
CA SER A 111 -11.19 4.98 -32.07
C SER A 111 -10.76 3.53 -32.24
N GLY A 112 -11.50 2.61 -31.61
CA GLY A 112 -11.31 1.16 -31.69
C GLY A 112 -11.18 0.50 -30.34
N ALA A 113 -11.51 -0.80 -30.27
CA ALA A 113 -11.30 -1.61 -29.09
C ALA A 113 -9.83 -2.02 -28.97
N LEU A 114 -9.23 -1.92 -27.76
CA LEU A 114 -7.90 -2.46 -27.48
C LEU A 114 -7.82 -3.95 -27.84
N PRO A 115 -6.77 -4.43 -28.51
CA PRO A 115 -5.40 -3.90 -28.65
C PRO A 115 -5.08 -3.24 -29.99
N SER A 116 -6.05 -2.94 -30.83
CA SER A 116 -5.87 -2.46 -32.21
C SER A 116 -6.23 -0.98 -32.39
N SER A 117 -6.45 -0.23 -31.33
CA SER A 117 -6.79 1.19 -31.42
C SER A 117 -5.57 2.04 -31.72
N THR A 118 -5.62 2.77 -32.84
CA THR A 118 -4.71 3.88 -33.07
C THR A 118 -5.24 5.12 -32.34
N CYS A 119 -4.55 5.50 -31.28
CA CYS A 119 -4.83 6.76 -30.60
C CYS A 119 -4.03 7.84 -31.31
N THR A 120 -4.69 8.77 -31.98
CA THR A 120 -4.05 9.93 -32.59
C THR A 120 -4.00 11.07 -31.59
N GLY A 121 -2.80 11.60 -31.36
CA GLY A 121 -2.63 12.87 -30.68
C GLY A 121 -1.99 12.80 -29.32
N THR A 122 -0.70 12.46 -29.23
CA THR A 122 0.15 12.97 -28.17
C THR A 122 0.55 14.40 -28.54
N SER A 123 -0.46 15.27 -28.61
CA SER A 123 -0.19 16.69 -28.82
C SER A 123 0.31 17.30 -27.51
N PRO A 124 1.22 18.26 -27.57
CA PRO A 124 1.58 19.05 -26.39
C PRO A 124 0.33 19.66 -25.77
N GLY A 125 0.26 19.62 -24.47
CA GLY A 125 -0.91 20.05 -23.70
C GLY A 125 -1.85 18.92 -23.27
N ASN A 126 -1.70 17.72 -23.80
CA ASN A 126 -2.50 16.55 -23.35
C ASN A 126 -1.98 16.02 -22.01
N HIS A 127 -2.89 15.45 -21.24
CA HIS A 127 -2.58 14.87 -19.94
C HIS A 127 -2.19 13.39 -20.08
N VAL A 128 -1.24 12.98 -19.25
CA VAL A 128 -0.91 11.58 -19.02
C VAL A 128 -1.07 11.27 -17.55
N GLN A 129 -1.75 10.19 -17.25
CA GLN A 129 -1.99 9.74 -15.89
C GLN A 129 -1.36 8.37 -15.69
N VAL A 130 -0.51 8.26 -14.67
CA VAL A 130 0.15 7.01 -14.27
C VAL A 130 -0.37 6.61 -12.90
N THR A 131 -1.02 5.47 -12.83
CA THR A 131 -1.52 4.87 -11.60
C THR A 131 -0.69 3.64 -11.26
N VAL A 132 -0.06 3.65 -10.10
CA VAL A 132 0.67 2.50 -9.57
C VAL A 132 -0.13 1.91 -8.42
N SER A 133 -0.44 0.63 -8.50
CA SER A 133 -1.17 -0.10 -7.46
C SER A 133 -0.39 -1.32 -6.99
N TYR A 134 -0.43 -1.56 -5.68
CA TYR A 134 0.28 -2.63 -5.01
C TYR A 134 -0.61 -3.31 -3.96
N PRO A 135 -0.77 -4.65 -4.01
CA PRO A 135 -1.50 -5.38 -2.98
C PRO A 135 -0.64 -5.44 -1.70
N TYR A 136 -1.08 -4.75 -0.68
CA TYR A 136 -0.41 -4.74 0.62
C TYR A 136 -0.93 -5.88 1.48
N ASN A 137 -0.01 -6.75 1.92
CA ASN A 137 -0.29 -7.84 2.84
C ASN A 137 0.31 -7.50 4.21
N PRO A 138 -0.52 -7.24 5.24
CA PRO A 138 -0.03 -7.01 6.59
C PRO A 138 0.68 -8.26 7.13
N VAL A 139 1.72 -8.07 7.95
CA VAL A 139 2.42 -9.17 8.62
C VAL A 139 1.46 -9.89 9.58
N ILE A 140 0.55 -9.14 10.20
CA ILE A 140 -0.51 -9.69 11.03
C ILE A 140 -1.75 -9.90 10.14
N SER A 141 -1.71 -10.89 9.26
CA SER A 141 -2.85 -11.23 8.40
C SER A 141 -3.95 -12.03 9.13
N TYR A 142 -3.95 -12.02 10.45
CA TYR A 142 -4.93 -12.76 11.28
C TYR A 142 -6.38 -12.35 11.00
N PHE A 143 -6.60 -11.16 10.44
CA PHE A 143 -7.95 -10.65 10.12
C PHE A 143 -8.31 -10.78 8.63
N GLY A 144 -7.49 -11.43 7.79
CA GLY A 144 -7.79 -11.62 6.37
C GLY A 144 -7.96 -10.31 5.58
N MET A 145 -7.49 -9.18 6.10
CA MET A 145 -7.61 -7.88 5.47
C MET A 145 -6.48 -7.69 4.45
N ASN A 146 -6.80 -7.92 3.19
CA ASN A 146 -5.96 -7.53 2.06
C ASN A 146 -6.50 -6.22 1.49
N PHE A 147 -5.64 -5.22 1.34
CA PHE A 147 -6.03 -3.96 0.70
C PHE A 147 -4.99 -3.55 -0.33
N THR A 148 -5.47 -2.89 -1.37
CA THR A 148 -4.61 -2.40 -2.44
C THR A 148 -4.28 -0.94 -2.19
N LEU A 149 -2.98 -0.64 -2.09
CA LEU A 149 -2.48 0.72 -2.07
C LEU A 149 -2.35 1.20 -3.51
N ALA A 150 -2.88 2.37 -3.81
CA ALA A 150 -2.77 2.97 -5.13
C ALA A 150 -2.34 4.43 -5.00
N SER A 151 -1.52 4.87 -5.94
CA SER A 151 -1.15 6.27 -6.08
C SER A 151 -1.17 6.65 -7.56
N THR A 152 -1.76 7.79 -7.84
CA THR A 152 -1.89 8.33 -9.19
C THR A 152 -1.10 9.63 -9.30
N SER A 153 -0.36 9.76 -10.38
CA SER A 153 0.35 11.00 -10.73
C SER A 153 -0.05 11.40 -12.15
N GLU A 154 -0.38 12.65 -12.30
CA GLU A 154 -0.76 13.25 -13.56
C GLU A 154 0.32 14.23 -14.02
N GLY A 155 0.53 14.32 -15.33
CA GLY A 155 1.44 15.25 -15.94
C GLY A 155 0.92 15.71 -17.30
N VAL A 156 1.38 16.88 -17.72
CA VAL A 156 1.07 17.45 -19.04
C VAL A 156 2.23 17.18 -19.97
N ILE A 157 1.95 16.67 -21.18
CA ILE A 157 2.95 16.43 -22.19
C ILE A 157 3.48 17.79 -22.67
N THR A 158 4.76 18.03 -22.44
CA THR A 158 5.48 19.23 -22.89
C THR A 158 6.66 18.80 -23.77
N TRP A 159 6.93 19.53 -24.80
CA TRP A 159 8.15 19.35 -25.61
C TRP A 159 9.34 20.04 -24.97
#